data_a94f6c7eeaf4802dc88fc9e8e6cbe219
#
_entry.id   a94f6c7eeaf4802dc88fc9e8e6cbe219
#
_cell.length_a   1.000
_cell.length_b   1.000
_cell.length_c   1.000
_cell.angle_alpha   90.00
_cell.angle_beta   90.00
_cell.angle_gamma   90.00
#
_symmetry.space_group_name_H-M   'P 1'
#
loop_
_entity.id
_entity.type
_entity.pdbx_description
1 polymer ?
#
loop_
_entity_poly.entity_id
_entity_poly.type
_entity_poly.pdbx_seq_one_letter_code
_entity_poly.pdbx_strand_id
1 'polypeptide(L)'
;MAEPLLPLIKASDMQLFEAAPGATNRVVRLEERGLPVIVAMSTYQPGSGAREHRHPHWQVFVVYQGRGVYSLNGVEVIAEAGDVVAVPPNALHGFRADGDAPLRHVGIMEPHEFERARG
;
A
#
# COMPACT_ATOMS: atom_id res chain seq x y z
N MET A 1 12.76 3.18 32.80
CA MET A 1 11.60 2.32 32.50
C MET A 1 10.94 2.75 31.21
N ALA A 2 10.73 1.83 30.31
CA ALA A 2 10.04 2.14 29.08
C ALA A 2 8.57 2.43 29.34
N GLU A 3 8.01 3.41 28.65
CA GLU A 3 6.58 3.67 28.71
C GLU A 3 5.81 2.52 28.10
N PRO A 4 4.60 2.21 28.61
CA PRO A 4 3.73 1.22 28.00
C PRO A 4 3.39 1.64 26.56
N LEU A 5 3.39 0.68 25.66
CA LEU A 5 2.93 0.93 24.29
C LEU A 5 1.42 1.08 24.29
N LEU A 6 0.93 2.16 23.69
CA LEU A 6 -0.48 2.35 23.48
C LEU A 6 -0.94 1.50 22.29
N PRO A 7 -2.18 0.99 22.30
CA PRO A 7 -2.70 0.21 21.18
C PRO A 7 -3.01 1.06 19.93
N LEU A 8 -2.87 2.37 20.05
CA LEU A 8 -3.23 3.30 18.99
C LEU A 8 -1.98 3.96 18.41
N ILE A 9 -1.91 4.02 17.09
CA ILE A 9 -0.96 4.84 16.36
C ILE A 9 -1.79 5.85 15.56
N LYS A 10 -1.62 7.13 15.87
CA LYS A 10 -2.38 8.18 15.19
C LYS A 10 -1.82 8.43 13.80
N ALA A 11 -2.70 8.78 12.86
CA ALA A 11 -2.29 9.11 11.50
C ALA A 11 -1.24 10.23 11.49
N SER A 12 -1.37 11.21 12.37
CA SER A 12 -0.41 12.32 12.49
C SER A 12 0.99 11.88 12.93
N ASP A 13 1.11 10.69 13.52
CA ASP A 13 2.41 10.14 13.93
C ASP A 13 3.03 9.23 12.88
N MET A 14 2.31 8.96 11.79
CA MET A 14 2.81 8.14 10.70
C MET A 14 3.59 9.00 9.73
N GLN A 15 4.66 8.43 9.18
CA GLN A 15 5.43 9.09 8.15
C GLN A 15 4.57 9.28 6.90
N LEU A 16 4.46 10.53 6.44
CA LEU A 16 3.76 10.86 5.20
C LEU A 16 4.78 11.18 4.13
N PHE A 17 4.62 10.63 2.96
CA PHE A 17 5.47 10.98 1.83
C PHE A 17 4.71 10.85 0.51
N GLU A 18 5.19 11.56 -0.50
CA GLU A 18 4.69 11.46 -1.87
C GLU A 18 5.55 10.42 -2.61
N ALA A 19 4.94 9.29 -2.95
CA ALA A 19 5.65 8.21 -3.64
C ALA A 19 5.83 8.49 -5.14
N ALA A 20 4.91 9.24 -5.73
CA ALA A 20 4.89 9.64 -7.12
C ALA A 20 3.89 10.78 -7.28
N PRO A 21 3.87 11.50 -8.42
CA PRO A 21 2.85 12.51 -8.65
C PRO A 21 1.44 11.95 -8.45
N GLY A 22 0.66 12.57 -7.58
CA GLY A 22 -0.70 12.13 -7.26
C GLY A 22 -0.80 10.92 -6.34
N ALA A 23 0.31 10.46 -5.75
CA ALA A 23 0.34 9.30 -4.88
C ALA A 23 0.95 9.66 -3.53
N THR A 24 0.16 9.59 -2.47
CA THR A 24 0.64 9.86 -1.10
C THR A 24 0.45 8.64 -0.22
N ASN A 25 1.42 8.40 0.65
CA ASN A 25 1.43 7.26 1.57
C ASN A 25 1.65 7.72 3.00
N ARG A 26 0.92 7.10 3.93
CA ARG A 26 1.23 7.10 5.36
C ARG A 26 1.64 5.70 5.73
N VAL A 27 2.85 5.55 6.27
CA VAL A 27 3.42 4.22 6.54
C VAL A 27 3.71 4.07 8.02
N VAL A 28 3.39 2.91 8.56
CA VAL A 28 3.79 2.52 9.90
C VAL A 28 4.37 1.11 9.88
N ARG A 29 5.50 0.95 10.56
CA ARG A 29 6.16 -0.34 10.72
C ARG A 29 5.80 -0.89 12.10
N LEU A 30 5.15 -2.04 12.11
CA LEU A 30 4.66 -2.64 13.36
C LEU A 30 5.62 -3.67 13.95
N GLU A 31 6.77 -3.90 13.30
CA GLU A 31 7.80 -4.81 13.82
C GLU A 31 8.26 -4.42 15.21
N GLU A 32 8.38 -3.12 15.48
CA GLU A 32 8.78 -2.59 16.76
C GLU A 32 7.82 -2.96 17.90
N ARG A 33 6.61 -3.34 17.54
CA ARG A 33 5.57 -3.79 18.47
C ARG A 33 5.42 -5.31 18.49
N GLY A 34 6.35 -6.03 17.88
CA GLY A 34 6.28 -7.48 17.80
C GLY A 34 5.29 -8.00 16.76
N LEU A 35 4.81 -7.13 15.87
CA LEU A 35 3.89 -7.52 14.80
C LEU A 35 4.65 -7.46 13.47
N PRO A 36 4.83 -8.60 12.79
CA PRO A 36 5.69 -8.65 11.61
C PRO A 36 4.98 -8.17 10.35
N VAL A 37 4.52 -6.94 10.36
CA VAL A 37 3.85 -6.32 9.20
C VAL A 37 4.19 -4.83 9.10
N ILE A 38 4.12 -4.35 7.87
CA ILE A 38 4.13 -2.93 7.55
C ILE A 38 2.75 -2.58 7.02
N VAL A 39 2.19 -1.47 7.47
CA VAL A 39 0.90 -0.98 7.00
C VAL A 39 1.11 0.36 6.32
N ALA A 40 0.61 0.48 5.09
CA ALA A 40 0.67 1.71 4.32
C ALA A 40 -0.75 2.12 3.93
N MET A 41 -1.14 3.34 4.31
CA MET A 41 -2.41 3.91 3.88
C MET A 41 -2.12 4.88 2.75
N SER A 42 -2.65 4.58 1.58
CA SER A 42 -2.27 5.27 0.35
C SER A 42 -3.47 5.89 -0.35
N THR A 43 -3.22 7.05 -0.95
CA THR A 43 -4.21 7.76 -1.76
C THR A 43 -3.60 8.01 -3.13
N TYR A 44 -4.34 7.64 -4.17
CA TYR A 44 -3.92 7.82 -5.55
C TYR A 44 -4.96 8.65 -6.29
N GLN A 45 -4.53 9.76 -6.87
CA GLN A 45 -5.41 10.56 -7.73
C GLN A 45 -5.74 9.78 -9.01
N PRO A 46 -6.84 10.11 -9.70
CA PRO A 46 -7.20 9.44 -10.95
C PRO A 46 -6.03 9.33 -11.92
N GLY A 47 -5.79 8.13 -12.43
CA GLY A 47 -4.69 7.82 -13.32
C GLY A 47 -3.35 7.55 -12.66
N SER A 48 -3.20 7.85 -11.38
CA SER A 48 -1.99 7.56 -10.63
C SER A 48 -2.03 6.13 -10.08
N GLY A 49 -0.86 5.58 -9.79
CA GLY A 49 -0.75 4.23 -9.27
C GLY A 49 0.69 3.76 -9.22
N ALA A 50 0.89 2.47 -9.40
CA ALA A 50 2.19 1.86 -9.46
C ALA A 50 2.32 1.05 -10.74
N ARG A 51 3.44 1.22 -11.46
CA ARG A 51 3.74 0.44 -12.65
C ARG A 51 3.94 -1.02 -12.28
N GLU A 52 3.79 -1.91 -13.24
CA GLU A 52 4.07 -3.33 -13.03
C GLU A 52 5.50 -3.55 -12.56
N HIS A 53 5.63 -4.31 -11.50
CA HIS A 53 6.93 -4.63 -10.89
C HIS A 53 6.81 -5.94 -10.10
N ARG A 54 7.95 -6.46 -9.68
CA ARG A 54 8.06 -7.65 -8.83
C ARG A 54 8.87 -7.31 -7.59
N HIS A 55 8.53 -7.97 -6.50
CA HIS A 55 9.35 -7.94 -5.29
C HIS A 55 9.18 -9.26 -4.52
N PRO A 56 10.17 -9.65 -3.70
CA PRO A 56 10.12 -10.94 -3.01
C PRO A 56 9.15 -10.99 -1.83
N HIS A 57 8.68 -9.84 -1.33
CA HIS A 57 7.73 -9.82 -0.22
C HIS A 57 6.29 -9.87 -0.75
N TRP A 58 5.40 -10.53 0.01
CA TRP A 58 3.99 -10.54 -0.31
C TRP A 58 3.35 -9.21 0.09
N GLN A 59 2.20 -8.93 -0.51
CA GLN A 59 1.47 -7.70 -0.26
C GLN A 59 -0.04 -7.94 -0.41
N VAL A 60 -0.81 -7.29 0.44
CA VAL A 60 -2.27 -7.32 0.38
C VAL A 60 -2.76 -5.88 0.33
N PHE A 61 -3.68 -5.61 -0.59
CA PHE A 61 -4.35 -4.30 -0.64
C PHE A 61 -5.81 -4.46 -0.24
N VAL A 62 -6.26 -3.61 0.65
CA VAL A 62 -7.67 -3.51 1.01
C VAL A 62 -8.18 -2.16 0.51
N VAL A 63 -9.05 -2.19 -0.48
CA VAL A 63 -9.63 -0.95 -1.03
C VAL A 63 -10.73 -0.47 -0.10
N TYR A 64 -10.70 0.80 0.28
CA TYR A 64 -11.75 1.36 1.12
C TYR A 64 -12.43 2.60 0.52
N GLN A 65 -11.90 3.15 -0.57
CA GLN A 65 -12.53 4.26 -1.27
C GLN A 65 -12.11 4.26 -2.73
N GLY A 66 -13.05 4.58 -3.61
CA GLY A 66 -12.77 4.67 -5.04
C GLY A 66 -12.70 3.31 -5.70
N ARG A 67 -12.03 3.27 -6.85
CA ARG A 67 -11.93 2.09 -7.69
C ARG A 67 -10.54 2.04 -8.32
N GLY A 68 -9.94 0.86 -8.37
CA GLY A 68 -8.67 0.67 -9.02
C GLY A 68 -8.68 -0.49 -10.00
N VAL A 69 -7.85 -0.39 -11.03
CA VAL A 69 -7.52 -1.51 -11.91
C VAL A 69 -6.22 -2.09 -11.39
N TYR A 70 -6.27 -3.35 -10.96
CA TYR A 70 -5.11 -4.07 -10.42
C TYR A 70 -4.72 -5.18 -11.38
N SER A 71 -3.43 -5.29 -11.65
CA SER A 71 -2.92 -6.36 -12.49
C SER A 71 -2.08 -7.34 -11.68
N LEU A 72 -2.23 -8.63 -12.01
CA LEU A 72 -1.46 -9.70 -11.41
C LEU A 72 -1.12 -10.71 -12.50
N ASN A 73 0.16 -10.84 -12.80
CA ASN A 73 0.66 -11.78 -13.81
C ASN A 73 -0.09 -11.66 -15.15
N GLY A 74 -0.36 -10.42 -15.57
CA GLY A 74 -1.03 -10.14 -16.85
C GLY A 74 -2.54 -10.15 -16.80
N VAL A 75 -3.15 -10.46 -15.66
CA VAL A 75 -4.61 -10.44 -15.51
C VAL A 75 -5.01 -9.16 -14.80
N GLU A 76 -5.90 -8.39 -15.42
CA GLU A 76 -6.43 -7.17 -14.79
C GLU A 76 -7.77 -7.44 -14.14
N VAL A 77 -7.96 -6.87 -12.96
CA VAL A 77 -9.23 -6.90 -12.23
C VAL A 77 -9.56 -5.50 -11.73
N ILE A 78 -10.85 -5.24 -11.56
CA ILE A 78 -11.32 -3.99 -10.96
C ILE A 78 -11.65 -4.29 -9.50
N ALA A 79 -11.05 -3.53 -8.59
CA ALA A 79 -11.33 -3.62 -7.16
C ALA A 79 -12.00 -2.33 -6.69
N GLU A 80 -13.02 -2.47 -5.88
CA GLU A 80 -13.80 -1.37 -5.30
C GLU A 80 -13.78 -1.46 -3.78
N ALA A 81 -14.35 -0.48 -3.11
CA ALA A 81 -14.37 -0.43 -1.66
C ALA A 81 -14.89 -1.74 -1.05
N GLY A 82 -14.12 -2.32 -0.15
CA GLY A 82 -14.40 -3.60 0.49
C GLY A 82 -13.68 -4.79 -0.15
N ASP A 83 -13.10 -4.60 -1.34
CA ASP A 83 -12.38 -5.68 -2.02
C ASP A 83 -10.95 -5.82 -1.54
N VAL A 84 -10.44 -7.03 -1.62
CA VAL A 84 -9.07 -7.38 -1.23
C VAL A 84 -8.32 -7.89 -2.44
N VAL A 85 -7.14 -7.33 -2.68
CA VAL A 85 -6.23 -7.79 -3.74
C VAL A 85 -5.02 -8.43 -3.07
N ALA A 86 -4.77 -9.69 -3.35
CA ALA A 86 -3.66 -10.43 -2.76
C ALA A 86 -2.54 -10.60 -3.78
N VAL A 87 -1.33 -10.21 -3.39
CA VAL A 87 -0.14 -10.27 -4.24
C VAL A 87 0.87 -11.24 -3.61
N PRO A 88 1.05 -12.43 -4.19
CA PRO A 88 2.05 -13.37 -3.69
C PRO A 88 3.48 -12.87 -3.95
N PRO A 89 4.48 -13.45 -3.26
CA PRO A 89 5.87 -13.13 -3.54
C PRO A 89 6.21 -13.30 -5.02
N ASN A 90 6.97 -12.36 -5.56
CA ASN A 90 7.51 -12.38 -6.93
C ASN A 90 6.48 -12.32 -8.05
N ALA A 91 5.21 -12.10 -7.75
CA ALA A 91 4.19 -11.92 -8.77
C ALA A 91 4.34 -10.55 -9.44
N LEU A 92 4.24 -10.53 -10.76
CA LEU A 92 4.23 -9.27 -11.52
C LEU A 92 2.91 -8.56 -11.26
N HIS A 93 2.96 -7.36 -10.71
CA HIS A 93 1.75 -6.64 -10.31
C HIS A 93 1.90 -5.14 -10.45
N GLY A 94 0.77 -4.48 -10.58
CA GLY A 94 0.67 -3.03 -10.63
C GLY A 94 -0.78 -2.62 -10.44
N PHE A 95 -1.02 -1.32 -10.40
CA PHE A 95 -2.39 -0.81 -10.29
C PHE A 95 -2.44 0.66 -10.69
N ARG A 96 -3.66 1.12 -10.97
CA ARG A 96 -3.94 2.54 -11.19
C ARG A 96 -5.32 2.88 -10.66
N ALA A 97 -5.47 4.11 -10.19
CA ALA A 97 -6.78 4.64 -9.85
C ALA A 97 -7.60 4.81 -11.12
N ASP A 98 -8.83 4.31 -11.10
CA ASP A 98 -9.74 4.32 -12.24
C ASP A 98 -10.98 5.15 -11.90
N GLY A 99 -11.51 5.85 -12.91
CA GLY A 99 -12.66 6.74 -12.73
C GLY A 99 -12.24 8.14 -12.31
N ASP A 100 -13.18 8.88 -11.72
CA ASP A 100 -13.03 10.32 -11.45
C ASP A 100 -12.67 10.63 -9.99
N ALA A 101 -12.69 9.63 -9.14
CA ALA A 101 -12.42 9.80 -7.71
C ALA A 101 -11.07 9.18 -7.33
N PRO A 102 -10.43 9.68 -6.27
CA PRO A 102 -9.21 9.06 -5.77
C PRO A 102 -9.44 7.62 -5.32
N LEU A 103 -8.44 6.79 -5.56
CA LEU A 103 -8.37 5.43 -5.02
C LEU A 103 -7.68 5.50 -3.67
N ARG A 104 -8.29 4.90 -2.66
CA ARG A 104 -7.66 4.73 -1.35
C ARG A 104 -7.65 3.27 -0.97
N HIS A 105 -6.47 2.76 -0.68
CA HIS A 105 -6.33 1.40 -0.17
C HIS A 105 -5.34 1.36 0.99
N VAL A 106 -5.46 0.31 1.78
CA VAL A 106 -4.47 -0.04 2.80
C VAL A 106 -3.63 -1.16 2.23
N GLY A 107 -2.32 -0.95 2.18
CA GLY A 107 -1.36 -2.00 1.86
C GLY A 107 -0.83 -2.63 3.13
N ILE A 108 -0.87 -3.95 3.19
CA ILE A 108 -0.31 -4.74 4.29
C ILE A 108 0.74 -5.64 3.69
N MET A 109 1.95 -5.62 4.23
CA MET A 109 3.05 -6.37 3.65
C MET A 109 4.00 -6.87 4.72
N GLU A 110 4.76 -7.90 4.39
CA GLU A 110 5.79 -8.39 5.30
C GLU A 110 6.92 -7.37 5.42
N PRO A 111 7.64 -7.37 6.55
CA PRO A 111 8.73 -6.43 6.75
C PRO A 111 9.79 -6.55 5.67
N HIS A 112 10.22 -5.42 5.15
CA HIS A 112 11.29 -5.32 4.17
C HIS A 112 11.87 -3.92 4.22
N GLU A 113 13.06 -3.76 3.67
CA GLU A 113 13.61 -2.44 3.46
C GLU A 113 12.96 -1.81 2.23
N PHE A 114 12.48 -0.58 2.37
CA PHE A 114 12.02 0.16 1.20
C PHE A 114 13.22 0.43 0.31
N GLU A 115 13.09 0.09 -0.96
CA GLU A 115 14.11 0.43 -1.92
C GLU A 115 14.22 1.94 -2.02
N ARG A 116 15.44 2.43 -1.93
CA ARG A 116 15.69 3.82 -2.21
C ARG A 116 15.39 4.07 -3.68
N ALA A 117 14.88 5.26 -3.97
CA ALA A 117 14.68 5.65 -5.35
C ALA A 117 15.95 5.33 -6.14
N ARG A 118 15.81 4.47 -7.10
CA ARG A 118 16.91 4.15 -7.99
C ARG A 118 17.14 5.34 -8.88
N GLY A 119 18.31 5.86 -8.75
CA GLY A 119 18.73 6.97 -9.58
C GLY A 119 18.68 6.62 -11.06
#